data_6031399a9cb0480e7bb9aa574a024127
#
_entry.id   6031399a9cb0480e7bb9aa574a024127
#
_cell.length_a   1.000
_cell.length_b   1.000
_cell.length_c   1.000
_cell.angle_alpha   90.00
_cell.angle_beta   90.00
_cell.angle_gamma   90.00
#
_symmetry.space_group_name_H-M   'P 1'
#
loop_
_entity.id
_entity.type
_entity.pdbx_description
1 polymer ?
#
loop_
_entity_poly.entity_id
_entity_poly.type
_entity_poly.pdbx_seq_one_letter_code
_entity_poly.pdbx_strand_id
1 'polypeptide(L)'
;MSTPELSLPAHLLPADGRFGCGPSKIRPDQLAAIDPEVMGTSHRKPAVKNLVGSVREGLSTLFSLPEGYEIVLSVGGATAFWDAATFGLIERHSAHLTFGEFSTKFAKSAAGAPWLDAPSIVEAPAGTVPDVGDLSAEADVVAWAHNETSTGAMAEVTRPHPRNDQQLVVVDATSGAGGLPVNIADTDVYYFSPQKCFASDGGLWLAAMSPAALERIERINASERYIPNFLNLQTAVDNSRKNQTYNTPAIATLL
;
A
#
# COMPACT_ATOMS: atom_id res chain seq x y z
N MET A 1 -40.35 12.53 28.13
CA MET A 1 -40.43 11.26 27.39
C MET A 1 -39.20 10.48 27.75
N SER A 2 -39.31 9.30 28.40
CA SER A 2 -38.15 8.46 28.67
C SER A 2 -37.66 7.85 27.36
N THR A 3 -36.36 7.94 27.12
CA THR A 3 -35.70 7.26 25.99
C THR A 3 -35.95 5.74 26.15
N PRO A 4 -36.45 5.03 25.14
CA PRO A 4 -36.61 3.59 25.22
C PRO A 4 -35.27 2.93 25.52
N GLU A 5 -35.22 2.07 26.52
CA GLU A 5 -34.05 1.29 26.89
C GLU A 5 -33.83 0.23 25.79
N LEU A 6 -32.81 0.44 24.94
CA LEU A 6 -32.46 -0.48 23.89
C LEU A 6 -31.62 -1.62 24.47
N SER A 7 -32.18 -2.82 24.54
CA SER A 7 -31.46 -4.03 24.96
C SER A 7 -31.13 -4.89 23.76
N LEU A 8 -29.82 -5.10 23.49
CA LEU A 8 -29.37 -6.01 22.44
C LEU A 8 -29.22 -7.42 23.00
N PRO A 9 -29.71 -8.45 22.29
CA PRO A 9 -29.46 -9.83 22.66
C PRO A 9 -27.96 -10.13 22.79
N ALA A 10 -27.59 -10.88 23.85
CA ALA A 10 -26.18 -11.14 24.16
C ALA A 10 -25.38 -11.78 22.98
N HIS A 11 -26.08 -12.61 22.16
CA HIS A 11 -25.42 -13.23 20.97
C HIS A 11 -25.12 -12.28 19.83
N LEU A 12 -25.68 -11.07 19.83
CA LEU A 12 -25.40 -9.99 18.88
C LEU A 12 -24.29 -9.06 19.38
N LEU A 13 -23.91 -9.20 20.65
CA LEU A 13 -22.80 -8.39 21.17
C LEU A 13 -21.47 -8.92 20.66
N PRO A 14 -20.55 -8.04 20.22
CA PRO A 14 -19.23 -8.47 19.81
C PRO A 14 -18.47 -9.08 20.99
N ALA A 15 -17.72 -10.14 20.75
CA ALA A 15 -16.85 -10.76 21.76
C ALA A 15 -15.75 -9.79 22.24
N ASP A 16 -15.41 -8.81 21.41
CA ASP A 16 -14.43 -7.75 21.70
C ASP A 16 -15.00 -6.42 21.18
N GLY A 17 -15.18 -5.45 22.07
CA GLY A 17 -15.75 -4.13 21.76
C GLY A 17 -14.78 -3.12 21.17
N ARG A 18 -13.61 -3.53 20.70
CA ARG A 18 -12.65 -2.64 20.02
C ARG A 18 -13.06 -2.39 18.58
N PHE A 19 -13.53 -1.17 18.29
CA PHE A 19 -13.98 -0.73 16.97
C PHE A 19 -13.12 0.42 16.43
N GLY A 20 -11.78 0.34 16.64
CA GLY A 20 -10.85 1.33 16.10
C GLY A 20 -10.63 1.17 14.58
N CYS A 21 -10.11 2.21 13.95
CA CYS A 21 -9.74 2.21 12.53
C CYS A 21 -8.55 1.28 12.17
N GLY A 22 -8.03 0.56 13.14
CA GLY A 22 -6.90 -0.37 13.04
C GLY A 22 -5.74 -0.01 13.98
N PRO A 23 -4.79 -0.94 14.18
CA PRO A 23 -4.72 -2.24 13.49
C PRO A 23 -5.92 -3.13 13.77
N SER A 24 -6.23 -4.01 12.80
CA SER A 24 -7.34 -4.96 12.91
C SER A 24 -7.04 -6.06 13.94
N LYS A 25 -8.08 -6.65 14.48
CA LYS A 25 -7.93 -7.81 15.36
C LYS A 25 -7.49 -9.03 14.55
N ILE A 26 -6.38 -9.63 14.98
CA ILE A 26 -5.92 -10.92 14.43
C ILE A 26 -6.90 -12.00 14.91
N ARG A 27 -7.36 -12.87 14.00
CA ARG A 27 -8.27 -13.95 14.32
C ARG A 27 -7.53 -15.10 15.01
N PRO A 28 -8.22 -15.88 15.90
CA PRO A 28 -7.61 -17.03 16.57
C PRO A 28 -7.06 -18.09 15.62
N ASP A 29 -7.71 -18.33 14.48
CA ASP A 29 -7.25 -19.27 13.45
C ASP A 29 -5.97 -18.80 12.75
N GLN A 30 -5.78 -17.50 12.55
CA GLN A 30 -4.53 -16.95 12.04
C GLN A 30 -3.38 -17.16 13.06
N LEU A 31 -3.63 -16.97 14.34
CA LEU A 31 -2.64 -17.25 15.39
C LEU A 31 -2.33 -18.75 15.47
N ALA A 32 -3.33 -19.61 15.29
CA ALA A 32 -3.14 -21.07 15.30
C ALA A 32 -2.37 -21.57 14.05
N ALA A 33 -2.36 -20.80 12.95
CA ALA A 33 -1.60 -21.11 11.75
C ALA A 33 -0.09 -20.80 11.89
N ILE A 34 0.32 -20.12 12.97
CA ILE A 34 1.75 -19.85 13.22
C ILE A 34 2.47 -21.18 13.49
N ASP A 35 3.31 -21.59 12.55
CA ASP A 35 4.12 -22.78 12.66
C ASP A 35 5.43 -22.46 13.42
N PRO A 36 5.63 -23.01 14.64
CA PRO A 36 6.86 -22.79 15.41
C PRO A 36 8.13 -23.21 14.67
N GLU A 37 8.05 -24.17 13.74
CA GLU A 37 9.22 -24.63 12.97
C GLU A 37 9.64 -23.61 11.91
N VAL A 38 8.72 -22.77 11.43
CA VAL A 38 9.02 -21.69 10.50
C VAL A 38 9.55 -20.46 11.21
N MET A 39 9.12 -20.24 12.46
CA MET A 39 9.56 -19.10 13.27
C MET A 39 11.06 -19.20 13.59
N GLY A 40 11.79 -18.09 13.44
CA GLY A 40 13.25 -18.07 13.62
C GLY A 40 14.04 -18.68 12.44
N THR A 41 13.36 -19.19 11.43
CA THR A 41 14.00 -19.68 10.21
C THR A 41 14.44 -18.50 9.33
N SER A 42 15.63 -18.61 8.75
CA SER A 42 16.12 -17.59 7.82
C SER A 42 15.17 -17.40 6.63
N HIS A 43 14.82 -16.15 6.32
CA HIS A 43 14.00 -15.77 5.17
C HIS A 43 14.59 -16.21 3.80
N ARG A 44 15.81 -16.72 3.77
CA ARG A 44 16.48 -17.28 2.58
C ARG A 44 16.28 -18.78 2.44
N LYS A 45 15.66 -19.44 3.42
CA LYS A 45 15.38 -20.87 3.39
C LYS A 45 14.03 -21.17 2.70
N PRO A 46 13.87 -22.38 2.14
CA PRO A 46 12.67 -22.76 1.40
C PRO A 46 11.36 -22.52 2.16
N ALA A 47 11.30 -22.81 3.45
CA ALA A 47 10.09 -22.65 4.26
C ALA A 47 9.54 -21.21 4.19
N VAL A 48 10.40 -20.19 4.40
CA VAL A 48 9.97 -18.79 4.35
C VAL A 48 9.78 -18.32 2.91
N LYS A 49 10.62 -18.77 1.96
CA LYS A 49 10.42 -18.45 0.54
C LYS A 49 9.08 -18.95 0.01
N ASN A 50 8.71 -20.19 0.37
CA ASN A 50 7.42 -20.75 -0.06
C ASN A 50 6.26 -19.94 0.52
N LEU A 51 6.36 -19.50 1.77
CA LEU A 51 5.36 -18.63 2.39
C LEU A 51 5.22 -17.30 1.65
N VAL A 52 6.34 -16.62 1.34
CA VAL A 52 6.33 -15.40 0.54
C VAL A 52 5.74 -15.65 -0.86
N GLY A 53 6.09 -16.78 -1.48
CA GLY A 53 5.52 -17.20 -2.77
C GLY A 53 4.00 -17.35 -2.70
N SER A 54 3.49 -18.06 -1.69
CA SER A 54 2.05 -18.24 -1.47
C SER A 54 1.32 -16.92 -1.25
N VAL A 55 1.90 -15.98 -0.50
CA VAL A 55 1.33 -14.62 -0.31
C VAL A 55 1.25 -13.89 -1.65
N ARG A 56 2.31 -13.93 -2.45
CA ARG A 56 2.33 -13.27 -3.77
C ARG A 56 1.29 -13.86 -4.73
N GLU A 57 1.20 -15.18 -4.79
CA GLU A 57 0.22 -15.90 -5.63
C GLU A 57 -1.21 -15.64 -5.16
N GLY A 58 -1.46 -15.70 -3.84
CA GLY A 58 -2.75 -15.41 -3.25
C GLY A 58 -3.24 -14.00 -3.56
N LEU A 59 -2.37 -12.99 -3.41
CA LEU A 59 -2.69 -11.60 -3.74
C LEU A 59 -2.88 -11.38 -5.24
N SER A 60 -2.07 -12.05 -6.08
CA SER A 60 -2.26 -12.01 -7.54
C SER A 60 -3.64 -12.53 -7.95
N THR A 61 -4.08 -13.60 -7.31
CA THR A 61 -5.41 -14.18 -7.53
C THR A 61 -6.52 -13.26 -6.99
N LEU A 62 -6.38 -12.80 -5.74
CA LEU A 62 -7.37 -11.94 -5.08
C LEU A 62 -7.66 -10.67 -5.87
N PHE A 63 -6.62 -10.03 -6.36
CA PHE A 63 -6.73 -8.78 -7.12
C PHE A 63 -6.91 -9.00 -8.63
N SER A 64 -6.98 -10.26 -9.11
CA SER A 64 -7.07 -10.57 -10.54
C SER A 64 -6.05 -9.78 -11.35
N LEU A 65 -4.76 -9.87 -10.95
CA LEU A 65 -3.72 -9.03 -11.52
C LEU A 65 -3.67 -9.13 -13.05
N PRO A 66 -3.61 -8.02 -13.77
CA PRO A 66 -3.39 -8.02 -15.21
C PRO A 66 -2.02 -8.64 -15.57
N GLU A 67 -1.90 -9.06 -16.82
CA GLU A 67 -0.63 -9.60 -17.35
C GLU A 67 0.52 -8.61 -17.16
N GLY A 68 1.66 -9.11 -16.70
CA GLY A 68 2.87 -8.33 -16.46
C GLY A 68 2.92 -7.58 -15.12
N TYR A 69 1.81 -7.54 -14.37
CA TYR A 69 1.84 -7.00 -13.00
C TYR A 69 2.54 -7.97 -12.05
N GLU A 70 3.22 -7.43 -11.05
CA GLU A 70 3.88 -8.22 -10.02
C GLU A 70 3.48 -7.77 -8.62
N ILE A 71 3.37 -8.73 -7.68
CA ILE A 71 3.32 -8.41 -6.25
C ILE A 71 4.75 -8.26 -5.74
N VAL A 72 5.05 -7.07 -5.24
CA VAL A 72 6.33 -6.70 -4.62
C VAL A 72 6.10 -6.43 -3.15
N LEU A 73 7.00 -6.87 -2.28
CA LEU A 73 6.90 -6.65 -0.84
C LEU A 73 8.24 -6.35 -0.20
N SER A 74 8.20 -5.59 0.89
CA SER A 74 9.36 -5.38 1.76
C SER A 74 8.91 -4.96 3.17
N VAL A 75 9.87 -4.63 4.01
CA VAL A 75 9.65 -4.27 5.40
C VAL A 75 9.45 -2.76 5.59
N GLY A 76 8.85 -2.35 6.72
CA GLY A 76 8.71 -0.96 7.13
C GLY A 76 7.28 -0.41 7.06
N GLY A 77 6.31 -1.20 6.58
CA GLY A 77 4.92 -0.77 6.46
C GLY A 77 4.71 0.31 5.38
N ALA A 78 3.47 0.78 5.22
CA ALA A 78 3.12 1.80 4.23
C ALA A 78 3.90 3.11 4.40
N THR A 79 4.31 3.44 5.63
CA THR A 79 5.11 4.66 5.90
C THR A 79 6.47 4.60 5.20
N ALA A 80 7.16 3.45 5.25
CA ALA A 80 8.42 3.28 4.51
C ALA A 80 8.18 3.27 2.98
N PHE A 81 6.99 2.87 2.54
CA PHE A 81 6.66 2.88 1.13
C PHE A 81 6.55 4.30 0.55
N TRP A 82 6.04 5.29 1.32
CA TRP A 82 6.01 6.69 0.85
C TRP A 82 7.42 7.19 0.50
N ASP A 83 8.39 6.93 1.37
CA ASP A 83 9.78 7.31 1.10
C ASP A 83 10.34 6.52 -0.08
N ALA A 84 10.13 5.19 -0.12
CA ALA A 84 10.58 4.36 -1.23
C ALA A 84 9.99 4.81 -2.57
N ALA A 85 8.69 5.17 -2.61
CA ALA A 85 8.01 5.70 -3.79
C ALA A 85 8.58 7.08 -4.21
N THR A 86 8.86 7.94 -3.23
CA THR A 86 9.48 9.26 -3.47
C THR A 86 10.85 9.11 -4.11
N PHE A 87 11.67 8.15 -3.68
CA PHE A 87 12.98 7.87 -4.26
C PHE A 87 12.91 7.14 -5.60
N GLY A 88 11.98 6.18 -5.76
CA GLY A 88 12.03 5.18 -6.83
C GLY A 88 10.91 5.25 -7.88
N LEU A 89 9.86 6.08 -7.70
CA LEU A 89 8.76 6.22 -8.66
C LEU A 89 8.65 7.64 -9.24
N ILE A 90 8.93 8.68 -8.45
CA ILE A 90 8.82 10.06 -8.89
C ILE A 90 10.13 10.46 -9.58
N GLU A 91 10.06 10.79 -10.87
CA GLU A 91 11.25 11.26 -11.61
C GLU A 91 11.52 12.73 -11.32
N ARG A 92 10.51 13.57 -11.42
CA ARG A 92 10.65 15.03 -11.29
C ARG A 92 9.52 15.66 -10.50
N HIS A 93 8.26 15.36 -10.82
CA HIS A 93 7.11 16.08 -10.29
C HIS A 93 5.95 15.13 -10.00
N SER A 94 5.34 15.25 -8.84
CA SER A 94 4.15 14.49 -8.45
C SER A 94 2.95 15.40 -8.19
N ALA A 95 1.75 14.86 -8.33
CA ALA A 95 0.51 15.51 -7.95
C ALA A 95 -0.29 14.62 -6.99
N HIS A 96 -0.85 15.22 -5.94
CA HIS A 96 -1.50 14.50 -4.88
C HIS A 96 -2.90 15.04 -4.60
N LEU A 97 -3.87 14.12 -4.40
CA LEU A 97 -5.11 14.45 -3.70
C LEU A 97 -4.88 14.29 -2.21
N THR A 98 -5.17 15.35 -1.44
CA THR A 98 -5.03 15.31 0.03
C THR A 98 -6.38 15.60 0.68
N PHE A 99 -6.86 14.68 1.50
CA PHE A 99 -8.16 14.77 2.17
C PHE A 99 -8.15 14.15 3.57
N GLY A 100 -6.95 14.08 4.16
CA GLY A 100 -6.71 13.65 5.53
C GLY A 100 -5.23 13.47 5.84
N GLU A 101 -4.97 12.83 6.97
CA GLU A 101 -3.64 12.68 7.56
C GLU A 101 -2.67 11.89 6.65
N PHE A 102 -3.13 10.74 6.10
CA PHE A 102 -2.24 9.80 5.41
C PHE A 102 -1.93 10.26 3.98
N SER A 103 -2.92 10.74 3.24
CA SER A 103 -2.72 11.35 1.93
C SER A 103 -1.79 12.57 2.00
N THR A 104 -1.93 13.41 3.05
CA THR A 104 -1.04 14.54 3.30
C THR A 104 0.39 14.10 3.63
N LYS A 105 0.60 12.99 4.34
CA LYS A 105 1.94 12.50 4.69
C LYS A 105 2.73 12.09 3.45
N PHE A 106 2.12 11.39 2.51
CA PHE A 106 2.80 11.04 1.26
C PHE A 106 3.18 12.30 0.45
N ALA A 107 2.26 13.25 0.31
CA ALA A 107 2.57 14.53 -0.35
C ALA A 107 3.73 15.26 0.33
N LYS A 108 3.81 15.25 1.67
CA LYS A 108 4.93 15.84 2.44
C LYS A 108 6.24 15.10 2.23
N SER A 109 6.24 13.76 2.09
CA SER A 109 7.44 12.99 1.76
C SER A 109 8.00 13.45 0.40
N ALA A 110 7.15 13.58 -0.62
CA ALA A 110 7.55 14.11 -1.92
C ALA A 110 8.06 15.56 -1.85
N ALA A 111 7.38 16.43 -1.10
CA ALA A 111 7.77 17.83 -0.92
C ALA A 111 9.11 17.99 -0.20
N GLY A 112 9.48 17.05 0.65
CA GLY A 112 10.75 17.04 1.38
C GLY A 112 11.96 16.60 0.56
N ALA A 113 11.77 16.08 -0.65
CA ALA A 113 12.82 15.54 -1.48
C ALA A 113 13.52 16.65 -2.30
N PRO A 114 14.79 17.00 -2.01
CA PRO A 114 15.45 18.17 -2.60
C PRO A 114 15.78 18.03 -4.10
N TRP A 115 15.62 16.84 -4.67
CA TRP A 115 15.85 16.54 -6.09
C TRP A 115 14.56 16.53 -6.92
N LEU A 116 13.40 16.76 -6.29
CA LEU A 116 12.10 16.82 -6.95
C LEU A 116 11.60 18.26 -7.02
N ASP A 117 10.77 18.55 -8.02
CA ASP A 117 9.97 19.76 -8.04
C ASP A 117 8.92 19.69 -6.91
N ALA A 118 8.49 20.84 -6.42
CA ALA A 118 7.42 20.89 -5.42
C ALA A 118 6.15 20.18 -5.96
N PRO A 119 5.53 19.28 -5.21
CA PRO A 119 4.35 18.55 -5.67
C PRO A 119 3.16 19.50 -5.86
N SER A 120 2.33 19.22 -6.87
CA SER A 120 1.00 19.81 -6.98
C SER A 120 0.06 19.15 -5.98
N ILE A 121 -0.72 19.92 -5.24
CA ILE A 121 -1.64 19.40 -4.23
C ILE A 121 -3.05 19.92 -4.53
N VAL A 122 -4.01 18.99 -4.63
CA VAL A 122 -5.44 19.27 -4.66
C VAL A 122 -6.01 18.82 -3.33
N GLU A 123 -6.42 19.79 -2.51
CA GLU A 123 -6.87 19.54 -1.13
C GLU A 123 -8.39 19.64 -1.03
N ALA A 124 -8.99 18.71 -0.25
CA ALA A 124 -10.39 18.78 0.13
C ALA A 124 -10.56 18.76 1.66
N PRO A 125 -11.64 19.35 2.20
CA PRO A 125 -11.96 19.29 3.61
C PRO A 125 -12.12 17.84 4.09
N ALA A 126 -11.83 17.61 5.37
CA ALA A 126 -12.00 16.30 6.02
C ALA A 126 -13.42 15.74 5.78
N GLY A 127 -13.51 14.48 5.36
CA GLY A 127 -14.77 13.80 5.04
C GLY A 127 -15.28 14.03 3.60
N THR A 128 -14.56 14.80 2.80
CA THR A 128 -14.81 14.94 1.36
C THR A 128 -13.58 14.49 0.56
N VAL A 129 -13.73 14.31 -0.74
CA VAL A 129 -12.68 13.85 -1.65
C VAL A 129 -12.58 14.82 -2.82
N PRO A 130 -11.37 15.25 -3.22
CA PRO A 130 -11.18 16.02 -4.44
C PRO A 130 -11.46 15.17 -5.68
N ASP A 131 -11.75 15.81 -6.80
CA ASP A 131 -11.91 15.12 -8.08
C ASP A 131 -10.53 14.66 -8.60
N VAL A 132 -10.44 13.41 -9.04
CA VAL A 132 -9.23 12.86 -9.67
C VAL A 132 -8.87 13.61 -10.95
N GLY A 133 -9.87 14.16 -11.65
CA GLY A 133 -9.69 15.00 -12.83
C GLY A 133 -8.96 16.33 -12.58
N ASP A 134 -8.89 16.78 -11.33
CA ASP A 134 -8.16 18.01 -10.95
C ASP A 134 -6.64 17.81 -10.83
N LEU A 135 -6.16 16.55 -10.92
CA LEU A 135 -4.72 16.25 -10.88
C LEU A 135 -4.00 16.75 -12.12
N SER A 136 -2.80 17.28 -11.92
CA SER A 136 -1.96 17.80 -13.02
C SER A 136 -1.56 16.71 -14.01
N ALA A 137 -1.90 16.90 -15.28
CA ALA A 137 -1.46 16.03 -16.38
C ALA A 137 0.06 16.11 -16.64
N GLU A 138 0.75 17.13 -16.12
CA GLU A 138 2.21 17.30 -16.26
C GLU A 138 3.00 16.49 -15.22
N ALA A 139 2.34 16.02 -14.16
CA ALA A 139 2.99 15.19 -13.16
C ALA A 139 3.39 13.83 -13.74
N ASP A 140 4.56 13.34 -13.37
CA ASP A 140 5.00 11.99 -13.74
C ASP A 140 4.43 10.91 -12.79
N VAL A 141 3.98 11.32 -11.60
CA VAL A 141 3.22 10.49 -10.65
C VAL A 141 2.00 11.26 -10.16
N VAL A 142 0.84 10.62 -10.16
CA VAL A 142 -0.37 11.07 -9.45
C VAL A 142 -0.68 10.11 -8.32
N ALA A 143 -1.03 10.64 -7.14
CA ALA A 143 -1.19 9.81 -5.96
C ALA A 143 -2.35 10.25 -5.06
N TRP A 144 -3.08 9.27 -4.51
CA TRP A 144 -4.12 9.47 -3.50
C TRP A 144 -4.35 8.22 -2.65
N ALA A 145 -5.12 8.37 -1.58
CA ALA A 145 -5.57 7.24 -0.77
C ALA A 145 -6.91 6.68 -1.30
N HIS A 146 -7.02 5.36 -1.49
CA HIS A 146 -8.29 4.69 -1.80
C HIS A 146 -9.30 4.91 -0.67
N ASN A 147 -8.85 4.75 0.58
CA ASN A 147 -9.59 5.12 1.78
C ASN A 147 -8.67 5.89 2.72
N GLU A 148 -9.05 7.11 3.04
CA GLU A 148 -8.33 7.92 4.02
C GLU A 148 -8.78 7.54 5.43
N THR A 149 -7.95 6.78 6.12
CA THR A 149 -8.29 6.22 7.44
C THR A 149 -8.65 7.29 8.47
N SER A 150 -8.01 8.44 8.42
CA SER A 150 -8.18 9.51 9.41
C SER A 150 -9.54 10.22 9.33
N THR A 151 -10.18 10.20 8.16
CA THR A 151 -11.46 10.87 7.91
C THR A 151 -12.58 9.92 7.52
N GLY A 152 -12.24 8.67 7.12
CA GLY A 152 -13.19 7.69 6.58
C GLY A 152 -13.66 8.00 5.15
N ALA A 153 -13.09 9.00 4.49
CA ALA A 153 -13.44 9.34 3.13
C ALA A 153 -12.80 8.34 2.14
N MET A 154 -13.60 7.88 1.18
CA MET A 154 -13.20 6.92 0.15
C MET A 154 -13.15 7.61 -1.20
N ALA A 155 -12.00 7.54 -1.87
CA ALA A 155 -11.82 8.01 -3.24
C ALA A 155 -12.03 6.87 -4.24
N GLU A 156 -12.59 7.20 -5.39
CA GLU A 156 -12.65 6.25 -6.50
C GLU A 156 -11.24 5.99 -7.05
N VAL A 157 -10.99 4.73 -7.45
CA VAL A 157 -9.73 4.35 -8.09
C VAL A 157 -9.97 4.24 -9.58
N THR A 158 -9.69 5.34 -10.27
CA THR A 158 -9.84 5.46 -11.72
C THR A 158 -8.62 6.20 -12.29
N ARG A 159 -8.28 5.93 -13.56
CA ARG A 159 -7.20 6.69 -14.22
C ARG A 159 -7.68 8.10 -14.57
N PRO A 160 -6.92 9.16 -14.23
CA PRO A 160 -7.25 10.54 -14.63
C PRO A 160 -7.33 10.68 -16.16
N HIS A 161 -8.18 11.62 -16.62
CA HIS A 161 -8.27 12.03 -18.02
C HIS A 161 -8.30 13.56 -18.11
N PRO A 162 -7.56 14.21 -19.04
CA PRO A 162 -6.59 13.61 -19.97
C PRO A 162 -5.36 13.10 -19.23
N ARG A 163 -4.72 12.11 -19.82
CA ARG A 163 -3.57 11.42 -19.22
C ARG A 163 -2.32 11.65 -20.06
N ASN A 164 -1.19 11.77 -19.36
CA ASN A 164 0.14 11.62 -19.95
C ASN A 164 0.52 10.12 -19.93
N ASP A 165 0.95 9.55 -21.04
CA ASP A 165 1.31 8.12 -21.14
C ASP A 165 2.49 7.72 -20.24
N GLN A 166 3.29 8.69 -19.79
CA GLN A 166 4.36 8.47 -18.83
C GLN A 166 3.94 8.62 -17.37
N GLN A 167 2.69 9.02 -17.12
CA GLN A 167 2.19 9.25 -15.77
C GLN A 167 1.83 7.94 -15.07
N LEU A 168 2.40 7.71 -13.89
CA LEU A 168 2.03 6.59 -13.02
C LEU A 168 0.92 6.96 -12.04
N VAL A 169 -0.04 6.06 -11.88
CA VAL A 169 -1.11 6.13 -10.87
C VAL A 169 -0.70 5.33 -9.64
N VAL A 170 -0.47 6.01 -8.51
CA VAL A 170 0.00 5.41 -7.25
C VAL A 170 -1.08 5.58 -6.18
N VAL A 171 -1.64 4.47 -5.71
CA VAL A 171 -2.77 4.47 -4.77
C VAL A 171 -2.36 3.87 -3.44
N ASP A 172 -2.52 4.66 -2.37
CA ASP A 172 -2.43 4.15 -0.99
C ASP A 172 -3.71 3.40 -0.65
N ALA A 173 -3.61 2.10 -0.60
CA ALA A 173 -4.71 1.21 -0.28
C ALA A 173 -4.61 0.61 1.12
N THR A 174 -3.83 1.19 2.01
CA THR A 174 -3.53 0.62 3.33
C THR A 174 -4.79 0.24 4.10
N SER A 175 -5.84 1.04 4.07
CA SER A 175 -7.12 0.69 4.70
C SER A 175 -8.23 0.31 3.71
N GLY A 176 -7.93 0.21 2.41
CA GLY A 176 -8.86 -0.18 1.35
C GLY A 176 -8.63 -1.60 0.83
N ALA A 177 -7.37 -2.01 0.71
CA ALA A 177 -6.99 -3.29 0.11
C ALA A 177 -7.59 -4.49 0.86
N GLY A 178 -8.28 -5.36 0.12
CA GLY A 178 -8.99 -6.52 0.67
C GLY A 178 -10.36 -6.21 1.27
N GLY A 179 -10.73 -4.92 1.41
CA GLY A 179 -12.02 -4.49 1.95
C GLY A 179 -12.89 -3.71 0.98
N LEU A 180 -12.27 -3.06 -0.01
CA LEU A 180 -12.95 -2.27 -1.02
C LEU A 180 -12.73 -2.88 -2.42
N PRO A 181 -13.72 -2.77 -3.32
CA PRO A 181 -13.56 -3.21 -4.70
C PRO A 181 -12.56 -2.29 -5.43
N VAL A 182 -11.73 -2.89 -6.28
CA VAL A 182 -10.77 -2.16 -7.10
C VAL A 182 -10.54 -2.92 -8.41
N ASN A 183 -10.39 -2.18 -9.50
CA ASN A 183 -9.82 -2.69 -10.73
C ASN A 183 -8.34 -2.31 -10.77
N ILE A 184 -7.44 -3.27 -10.56
CA ILE A 184 -5.99 -3.01 -10.51
C ILE A 184 -5.46 -2.41 -11.83
N ALA A 185 -6.10 -2.70 -12.97
CA ALA A 185 -5.70 -2.11 -14.26
C ALA A 185 -5.80 -0.57 -14.30
N ASP A 186 -6.55 0.04 -13.38
CA ASP A 186 -6.65 1.50 -13.24
C ASP A 186 -5.49 2.10 -12.42
N THR A 187 -4.56 1.29 -11.93
CA THR A 187 -3.40 1.74 -11.14
C THR A 187 -2.10 1.27 -11.78
N ASP A 188 -1.00 1.93 -11.46
CA ASP A 188 0.35 1.44 -11.74
C ASP A 188 1.01 0.90 -10.48
N VAL A 189 0.63 1.45 -9.33
CA VAL A 189 1.04 0.95 -8.01
C VAL A 189 -0.15 1.04 -7.06
N TYR A 190 -0.60 -0.12 -6.57
CA TYR A 190 -1.61 -0.24 -5.53
C TYR A 190 -0.95 -0.88 -4.31
N TYR A 191 -0.61 -0.04 -3.30
CA TYR A 191 0.18 -0.51 -2.16
C TYR A 191 -0.60 -0.44 -0.84
N PHE A 192 -0.24 -1.31 0.08
CA PHE A 192 -0.87 -1.40 1.39
C PHE A 192 0.04 -2.05 2.43
N SER A 193 -0.39 -1.99 3.67
CA SER A 193 0.19 -2.72 4.80
C SER A 193 -0.88 -3.62 5.43
N PRO A 194 -0.57 -4.86 5.86
CA PRO A 194 -1.59 -5.90 6.06
C PRO A 194 -2.37 -5.80 7.38
N GLN A 195 -2.03 -4.86 8.27
CA GLN A 195 -2.68 -4.72 9.59
C GLN A 195 -4.10 -4.13 9.55
N LYS A 196 -4.68 -3.90 8.38
CA LYS A 196 -6.05 -3.40 8.21
C LYS A 196 -6.97 -4.55 7.78
N CYS A 197 -7.51 -4.54 6.57
CA CYS A 197 -8.51 -5.53 6.13
C CYS A 197 -7.99 -6.97 6.06
N PHE A 198 -6.69 -7.18 5.90
CA PHE A 198 -6.11 -8.53 5.95
C PHE A 198 -6.03 -9.11 7.36
N ALA A 199 -6.27 -8.29 8.39
CA ALA A 199 -6.26 -8.69 9.81
C ALA A 199 -4.97 -9.40 10.24
N SER A 200 -3.85 -9.07 9.60
CA SER A 200 -2.51 -9.51 10.01
C SER A 200 -1.86 -8.50 10.93
N ASP A 201 -0.63 -8.72 11.34
CA ASP A 201 0.17 -7.73 12.05
C ASP A 201 0.83 -6.76 11.06
N GLY A 202 1.39 -5.67 11.54
CA GLY A 202 2.07 -4.67 10.73
C GLY A 202 3.50 -5.02 10.36
N GLY A 203 4.23 -4.05 9.81
CA GLY A 203 5.68 -4.14 9.58
C GLY A 203 6.08 -4.51 8.16
N LEU A 204 5.14 -4.87 7.29
CA LEU A 204 5.36 -5.07 5.86
C LEU A 204 4.58 -4.04 5.04
N TRP A 205 5.09 -3.74 3.86
CA TRP A 205 4.31 -3.20 2.77
C TRP A 205 4.27 -4.20 1.61
N LEU A 206 3.14 -4.22 0.90
CA LEU A 206 2.92 -5.02 -0.29
C LEU A 206 2.36 -4.10 -1.37
N ALA A 207 2.72 -4.33 -2.62
CA ALA A 207 2.28 -3.52 -3.74
C ALA A 207 2.04 -4.37 -4.98
N ALA A 208 0.90 -4.17 -5.65
CA ALA A 208 0.71 -4.59 -7.02
C ALA A 208 1.33 -3.52 -7.92
N MET A 209 2.27 -3.89 -8.78
CA MET A 209 3.02 -2.98 -9.63
C MET A 209 2.85 -3.33 -11.10
N SER A 210 2.50 -2.34 -11.92
CA SER A 210 2.38 -2.49 -13.38
C SER A 210 3.74 -2.62 -14.06
N PRO A 211 3.80 -3.13 -15.31
CA PRO A 211 5.02 -3.08 -16.11
C PRO A 211 5.61 -1.67 -16.21
N ALA A 212 4.78 -0.64 -16.37
CA ALA A 212 5.23 0.75 -16.44
C ALA A 212 5.89 1.21 -15.13
N ALA A 213 5.36 0.80 -13.97
CA ALA A 213 5.98 1.09 -12.68
C ALA A 213 7.31 0.36 -12.52
N LEU A 214 7.40 -0.90 -12.93
CA LEU A 214 8.64 -1.69 -12.88
C LEU A 214 9.73 -1.09 -13.79
N GLU A 215 9.38 -0.69 -14.99
CA GLU A 215 10.30 0.02 -15.91
C GLU A 215 10.77 1.37 -15.34
N ARG A 216 9.86 2.11 -14.69
CA ARG A 216 10.20 3.37 -14.01
C ARG A 216 11.21 3.13 -12.89
N ILE A 217 11.01 2.11 -12.08
CA ILE A 217 11.92 1.73 -10.99
C ILE A 217 13.31 1.40 -11.55
N GLU A 218 13.39 0.59 -12.61
CA GLU A 218 14.64 0.23 -13.25
C GLU A 218 15.37 1.47 -13.81
N ARG A 219 14.65 2.36 -14.51
CA ARG A 219 15.19 3.59 -15.08
C ARG A 219 15.75 4.53 -14.02
N ILE A 220 15.01 4.75 -12.93
CA ILE A 220 15.49 5.60 -11.82
C ILE A 220 16.69 4.95 -11.12
N ASN A 221 16.66 3.64 -10.90
CA ASN A 221 17.76 2.91 -10.27
C ASN A 221 19.05 2.94 -11.11
N ALA A 222 18.93 3.02 -12.43
CA ALA A 222 20.06 3.15 -13.35
C ALA A 222 20.60 4.60 -13.46
N SER A 223 19.93 5.58 -12.88
CA SER A 223 20.33 6.98 -12.87
C SER A 223 21.40 7.28 -11.80
N GLU A 224 21.90 8.52 -11.80
CA GLU A 224 22.85 8.99 -10.77
C GLU A 224 22.17 9.36 -9.42
N ARG A 225 20.84 9.18 -9.30
CA ARG A 225 20.11 9.46 -8.07
C ARG A 225 20.61 8.56 -6.93
N TYR A 226 21.05 9.17 -5.84
CA TYR A 226 21.31 8.41 -4.61
C TYR A 226 20.00 7.89 -4.03
N ILE A 227 19.90 6.58 -3.87
CA ILE A 227 18.78 5.90 -3.22
C ILE A 227 19.33 5.09 -2.05
N PRO A 228 18.87 5.33 -0.80
CA PRO A 228 19.25 4.49 0.32
C PRO A 228 18.85 3.03 0.05
N ASN A 229 19.75 2.08 0.31
CA ASN A 229 19.50 0.66 -0.01
C ASN A 229 18.19 0.11 0.56
N PHE A 230 17.80 0.57 1.75
CA PHE A 230 16.56 0.16 2.42
C PHE A 230 15.30 0.66 1.70
N LEU A 231 15.37 1.80 1.03
CA LEU A 231 14.28 2.43 0.29
C LEU A 231 14.32 2.12 -1.22
N ASN A 232 15.29 1.33 -1.66
CA ASN A 232 15.49 1.03 -3.07
C ASN A 232 14.44 0.01 -3.56
N LEU A 233 13.49 0.48 -4.37
CA LEU A 233 12.42 -0.35 -4.94
C LEU A 233 12.96 -1.43 -5.87
N GLN A 234 14.05 -1.19 -6.62
CA GLN A 234 14.67 -2.24 -7.45
C GLN A 234 15.14 -3.41 -6.59
N THR A 235 15.77 -3.11 -5.44
CA THR A 235 16.15 -4.14 -4.47
C THR A 235 14.94 -4.92 -3.97
N ALA A 236 13.82 -4.27 -3.72
CA ALA A 236 12.58 -4.93 -3.30
C ALA A 236 12.00 -5.83 -4.41
N VAL A 237 11.98 -5.35 -5.67
CA VAL A 237 11.55 -6.12 -6.85
C VAL A 237 12.41 -7.37 -7.02
N ASP A 238 13.74 -7.22 -7.01
CA ASP A 238 14.68 -8.32 -7.22
C ASP A 238 14.59 -9.40 -6.13
N ASN A 239 14.33 -8.99 -4.88
CA ASN A 239 14.11 -9.92 -3.78
C ASN A 239 12.74 -10.60 -3.89
N SER A 240 11.68 -9.86 -4.21
CA SER A 240 10.33 -10.41 -4.39
C SER A 240 10.27 -11.46 -5.48
N ARG A 241 10.97 -11.26 -6.60
CA ARG A 241 11.10 -12.26 -7.69
C ARG A 241 11.77 -13.55 -7.24
N LYS A 242 12.56 -13.51 -6.16
CA LYS A 242 13.18 -14.67 -5.50
C LYS A 242 12.36 -15.19 -4.33
N ASN A 243 11.15 -14.68 -4.13
CA ASN A 243 10.30 -14.92 -2.95
C ASN A 243 11.03 -14.61 -1.64
N GLN A 244 11.66 -13.45 -1.57
CA GLN A 244 12.42 -12.96 -0.41
C GLN A 244 12.08 -11.49 -0.14
N THR A 245 12.48 -11.04 1.04
CA THR A 245 12.57 -9.62 1.39
C THR A 245 14.05 -9.23 1.50
N TYR A 246 14.36 -7.93 1.45
CA TYR A 246 15.74 -7.43 1.55
C TYR A 246 16.40 -7.84 2.87
N ASN A 247 15.69 -7.74 3.98
CA ASN A 247 16.10 -8.22 5.30
C ASN A 247 15.02 -9.14 5.90
N THR A 248 15.26 -9.69 7.07
CA THR A 248 14.33 -10.62 7.72
C THR A 248 12.98 -9.94 7.99
N PRO A 249 11.87 -10.45 7.43
CA PRO A 249 10.54 -9.92 7.69
C PRO A 249 9.99 -10.42 9.02
N ALA A 250 8.92 -9.79 9.51
CA ALA A 250 8.08 -10.36 10.54
C ALA A 250 7.34 -11.58 9.96
N ILE A 251 7.83 -12.80 10.23
CA ILE A 251 7.30 -14.04 9.63
C ILE A 251 5.84 -14.26 10.00
N ALA A 252 5.45 -13.94 11.24
CA ALA A 252 4.06 -14.04 11.69
C ALA A 252 3.09 -13.15 10.89
N THR A 253 3.58 -12.06 10.30
CA THR A 253 2.79 -11.18 9.43
C THR A 253 2.50 -11.82 8.06
N LEU A 254 3.32 -12.76 7.62
CA LEU A 254 3.17 -13.47 6.33
C LEU A 254 2.23 -14.68 6.43
N LEU A 255 1.99 -15.19 7.63
CA LEU A 255 1.09 -16.31 7.93
C LEU A 255 -0.35 -15.85 8.09
#